data_a55bfd602b478fb6fd75fac0b643fb7b
#
_entry.id   a55bfd602b478fb6fd75fac0b643fb7b
#
_cell.length_a   1.000
_cell.length_b   1.000
_cell.length_c   1.000
_cell.angle_alpha   90.00
_cell.angle_beta   90.00
_cell.angle_gamma   90.00
#
_symmetry.space_group_name_H-M   'P 1'
#
loop_
_entity.id
_entity.type
_entity.pdbx_description
1 polymer ?
#
loop_
_entity_poly.entity_id
_entity_poly.type
_entity_poly.pdbx_seq_one_letter_code
_entity_poly.pdbx_strand_id
1 'polypeptide(L)'
;RQSEVFSYLGNDRNPPDAMLRGGDAIEVKKIETDTAALALNSSYPKHILSKDNLMLSSACKDAECWSEKDMIYAVGIVKNGNRLRQLAMVYGLDYCASEECYSRIRTTIKDGVEAIPGIEFAESKELGHINKVDPLGITYMRIRGMWGIKNPWNVFDYIYRRNPKKSFNFM
;
A
#
# COMPACT_ATOMS: atom_id res chain seq x y z
N ARG A 1 -0.11 20.25 -18.63
CA ARG A 1 -1.46 19.65 -18.58
C ARG A 1 -1.37 18.30 -17.86
N GLN A 2 -2.49 17.80 -17.32
CA GLN A 2 -2.48 16.59 -16.49
C GLN A 2 -1.88 15.38 -17.23
N SER A 3 -2.24 15.18 -18.48
CA SER A 3 -1.73 14.09 -19.33
C SER A 3 -0.26 14.23 -19.75
N GLU A 4 0.34 15.38 -19.58
CA GLU A 4 1.77 15.60 -19.82
C GLU A 4 2.59 15.16 -18.61
N VAL A 5 2.02 15.24 -17.41
CA VAL A 5 2.68 14.91 -16.15
C VAL A 5 2.42 13.46 -15.75
N PHE A 6 1.17 13.02 -15.86
CA PHE A 6 0.76 11.69 -15.43
C PHE A 6 0.53 10.77 -16.64
N SER A 7 1.14 9.61 -16.63
CA SER A 7 0.85 8.53 -17.58
C SER A 7 -0.39 7.73 -17.14
N TYR A 8 -0.64 7.64 -15.83
CA TYR A 8 -1.78 6.94 -15.27
C TYR A 8 -2.33 7.68 -14.06
N LEU A 9 -3.64 7.71 -13.97
CA LEU A 9 -4.38 8.09 -12.77
C LEU A 9 -5.25 6.92 -12.37
N GLY A 10 -5.07 6.49 -11.13
CA GLY A 10 -5.66 5.30 -10.57
C GLY A 10 -7.15 5.39 -10.28
N ASN A 11 -7.62 4.35 -9.63
CA ASN A 11 -8.98 4.21 -9.14
C ASN A 11 -8.96 3.68 -7.70
N ASP A 12 -10.12 3.66 -7.05
CA ASP A 12 -10.25 3.25 -5.64
C ASP A 12 -9.99 1.75 -5.38
N ARG A 13 -9.70 0.96 -6.42
CA ARG A 13 -9.63 -0.51 -6.30
C ARG A 13 -8.25 -1.09 -6.56
N ASN A 14 -7.42 -0.41 -7.34
CA ASN A 14 -6.14 -0.94 -7.80
C ASN A 14 -5.03 0.08 -7.57
N PRO A 15 -3.86 -0.36 -7.06
CA PRO A 15 -2.67 0.49 -7.01
C PRO A 15 -2.08 0.69 -8.43
N PRO A 16 -1.27 1.74 -8.62
CA PRO A 16 -1.06 2.88 -7.75
C PRO A 16 -2.15 3.94 -7.94
N ASP A 17 -2.18 4.95 -7.08
CA ASP A 17 -3.11 6.08 -7.25
C ASP A 17 -2.73 6.97 -8.44
N ALA A 18 -1.44 7.04 -8.79
CA ALA A 18 -0.97 7.74 -9.98
C ALA A 18 0.40 7.21 -10.44
N MET A 19 0.75 7.44 -11.71
CA MET A 19 2.12 7.29 -12.22
C MET A 19 2.56 8.56 -12.93
N LEU A 20 3.75 9.04 -12.59
CA LEU A 20 4.41 10.10 -13.35
C LEU A 20 4.91 9.53 -14.68
N ARG A 21 4.76 10.31 -15.74
CA ARG A 21 5.22 9.91 -17.08
C ARG A 21 6.74 9.78 -17.11
N GLY A 22 7.22 8.57 -17.40
CA GLY A 22 8.65 8.26 -17.35
C GLY A 22 9.30 8.36 -15.97
N GLY A 23 8.51 8.48 -14.91
CA GLY A 23 8.94 8.62 -13.51
C GLY A 23 8.25 7.63 -12.58
N ASP A 24 8.11 7.99 -11.33
CA ASP A 24 7.73 7.15 -10.22
C ASP A 24 6.21 6.89 -10.15
N ALA A 25 5.84 5.86 -9.42
CA ALA A 25 4.46 5.59 -9.04
C ALA A 25 4.16 6.23 -7.67
N ILE A 26 2.94 6.72 -7.51
CA ILE A 26 2.52 7.45 -6.32
C ILE A 26 1.36 6.71 -5.66
N GLU A 27 1.50 6.46 -4.36
CA GLU A 27 0.44 5.97 -3.49
C GLU A 27 0.05 7.07 -2.50
N VAL A 28 -1.20 7.47 -2.51
CA VAL A 28 -1.71 8.56 -1.67
C VAL A 28 -2.35 8.00 -0.41
N LYS A 29 -1.97 8.52 0.74
CA LYS A 29 -2.57 8.16 2.02
C LYS A 29 -3.04 9.40 2.75
N LYS A 30 -4.31 9.38 3.14
CA LYS A 30 -4.92 10.40 3.98
C LYS A 30 -4.93 9.92 5.42
N ILE A 31 -4.47 10.76 6.33
CA ILE A 31 -4.62 10.59 7.78
C ILE A 31 -5.23 11.85 8.40
N GLU A 32 -5.86 11.70 9.56
CA GLU A 32 -6.54 12.82 10.22
C GLU A 32 -5.73 13.42 11.37
N THR A 33 -4.77 12.63 11.89
CA THR A 33 -3.89 13.07 12.97
C THR A 33 -2.43 12.82 12.63
N ASP A 34 -1.55 13.59 13.24
CA ASP A 34 -0.10 13.46 13.09
C ASP A 34 0.50 12.27 13.86
N THR A 35 -0.31 11.56 14.62
CA THR A 35 0.07 10.35 15.37
C THR A 35 -0.47 9.05 14.76
N ALA A 36 -1.42 9.14 13.82
CA ALA A 36 -2.02 7.95 13.21
C ALA A 36 -1.01 7.20 12.34
N ALA A 37 -0.99 5.88 12.47
CA ALA A 37 -0.32 5.02 11.51
C ALA A 37 -1.14 4.89 10.21
N LEU A 38 -0.48 4.55 9.12
CA LEU A 38 -1.11 4.24 7.84
C LEU A 38 -1.58 2.78 7.86
N ALA A 39 -2.83 2.54 7.53
CA ALA A 39 -3.37 1.21 7.35
C ALA A 39 -3.38 0.83 5.87
N LEU A 40 -2.92 -0.38 5.56
CA LEU A 40 -2.86 -0.96 4.23
C LEU A 40 -3.66 -2.27 4.25
N ASN A 41 -4.90 -2.20 3.80
CA ASN A 41 -5.86 -3.29 3.99
C ASN A 41 -5.76 -4.41 2.94
N SER A 42 -5.10 -4.16 1.81
CA SER A 42 -5.17 -5.06 0.65
C SER A 42 -3.81 -5.63 0.24
N SER A 43 -2.73 -4.95 0.55
CA SER A 43 -1.39 -5.39 0.18
C SER A 43 -0.35 -4.83 1.14
N TYR A 44 0.78 -5.48 1.21
CA TYR A 44 1.93 -4.93 1.94
C TYR A 44 2.44 -3.65 1.26
N PRO A 45 3.16 -2.81 2.03
CA PRO A 45 3.82 -1.63 1.47
C PRO A 45 4.84 -2.04 0.40
N LYS A 46 5.02 -1.20 -0.61
CA LYS A 46 5.95 -1.50 -1.72
C LYS A 46 7.00 -0.41 -1.83
N HIS A 47 8.24 -0.81 -2.04
CA HIS A 47 9.31 0.13 -2.40
C HIS A 47 9.42 0.29 -3.93
N ILE A 48 9.14 -0.78 -4.66
CA ILE A 48 9.09 -0.82 -6.13
C ILE A 48 7.74 -1.36 -6.57
N LEU A 49 7.20 -0.83 -7.65
CA LEU A 49 6.04 -1.33 -8.35
C LEU A 49 6.50 -2.05 -9.61
N SER A 50 6.33 -3.37 -9.66
CA SER A 50 6.58 -4.17 -10.87
C SER A 50 5.33 -4.22 -11.74
N LYS A 51 5.49 -4.16 -13.06
CA LYS A 51 4.41 -4.32 -14.05
C LYS A 51 3.71 -5.69 -13.94
N ASP A 52 4.42 -6.71 -13.47
CA ASP A 52 3.89 -8.06 -13.31
C ASP A 52 2.97 -8.21 -12.09
N ASN A 53 2.86 -7.18 -11.26
CA ASN A 53 2.01 -7.23 -10.09
C ASN A 53 0.55 -7.50 -10.47
N LEU A 54 -0.02 -8.55 -9.89
CA LEU A 54 -1.38 -9.02 -10.18
C LEU A 54 -2.50 -8.06 -9.72
N MET A 55 -2.15 -7.10 -8.89
CA MET A 55 -3.11 -6.09 -8.40
C MET A 55 -3.29 -4.91 -9.36
N LEU A 56 -2.42 -4.79 -10.38
CA LEU A 56 -2.50 -3.71 -11.34
C LEU A 56 -3.65 -3.93 -12.33
N SER A 57 -4.31 -2.83 -12.69
CA SER A 57 -5.26 -2.83 -13.81
C SER A 57 -4.54 -2.90 -15.15
N SER A 58 -5.21 -3.40 -16.19
CA SER A 58 -4.67 -3.37 -17.55
C SER A 58 -4.33 -1.94 -18.00
N ALA A 59 -5.20 -0.98 -17.68
CA ALA A 59 -4.96 0.42 -17.98
C ALA A 59 -3.66 0.97 -17.36
N CYS A 60 -3.30 0.52 -16.15
CA CYS A 60 -2.04 0.87 -15.52
C CYS A 60 -0.85 0.25 -16.25
N LYS A 61 -0.96 -1.03 -16.60
CA LYS A 61 0.10 -1.77 -17.31
C LYS A 61 0.40 -1.20 -18.68
N ASP A 62 -0.61 -0.69 -19.37
CA ASP A 62 -0.53 -0.21 -20.76
C ASP A 62 -0.37 1.32 -20.86
N ALA A 63 -0.30 2.03 -19.74
CA ALA A 63 -0.25 3.49 -19.71
C ALA A 63 0.99 4.09 -20.39
N GLU A 64 2.11 3.38 -20.31
CA GLU A 64 3.37 3.70 -20.99
C GLU A 64 4.27 2.45 -21.09
N CYS A 65 5.43 2.56 -21.71
CA CYS A 65 6.43 1.49 -21.72
C CYS A 65 7.23 1.54 -20.42
N TRP A 66 7.07 0.52 -19.57
CA TRP A 66 7.75 0.41 -18.27
C TRP A 66 7.79 -1.04 -17.79
N SER A 67 8.72 -1.36 -16.91
CA SER A 67 8.83 -2.66 -16.23
C SER A 67 8.70 -2.50 -14.72
N GLU A 68 9.39 -1.52 -14.17
CA GLU A 68 9.41 -1.20 -12.74
C GLU A 68 9.37 0.31 -12.55
N LYS A 69 8.83 0.74 -11.42
CA LYS A 69 8.80 2.13 -10.98
C LYS A 69 9.05 2.21 -9.48
N ASP A 70 9.82 3.18 -9.05
CA ASP A 70 9.93 3.50 -7.63
C ASP A 70 8.58 3.97 -7.10
N MET A 71 8.31 3.65 -5.84
CA MET A 71 7.08 4.07 -5.17
C MET A 71 7.32 5.30 -4.31
N ILE A 72 6.47 6.29 -4.46
CA ILE A 72 6.41 7.44 -3.56
C ILE A 72 5.11 7.37 -2.76
N TYR A 73 5.21 7.42 -1.45
CA TYR A 73 4.07 7.58 -0.55
C TYR A 73 3.81 9.07 -0.29
N ALA A 74 2.71 9.56 -0.84
CA ALA A 74 2.22 10.92 -0.59
C ALA A 74 1.24 10.89 0.58
N VAL A 75 1.72 11.20 1.78
CA VAL A 75 0.93 11.14 3.01
C VAL A 75 0.44 12.52 3.39
N GLY A 76 -0.86 12.73 3.36
CA GLY A 76 -1.51 13.98 3.72
C GLY A 76 -2.20 13.96 5.07
N ILE A 77 -1.90 14.91 5.95
CA ILE A 77 -2.74 15.18 7.13
C ILE A 77 -3.85 16.13 6.71
N VAL A 78 -5.09 15.62 6.72
CA VAL A 78 -6.28 16.35 6.32
C VAL A 78 -7.19 16.52 7.52
N LYS A 79 -7.45 17.76 7.90
CA LYS A 79 -8.35 18.11 9.03
C LYS A 79 -9.60 18.84 8.52
N ASN A 80 -10.57 18.95 9.37
CA ASN A 80 -11.86 19.63 9.24
C ASN A 80 -12.11 20.30 7.88
N GLY A 81 -13.10 19.82 7.12
CA GLY A 81 -13.49 20.38 5.83
C GLY A 81 -12.50 20.05 4.69
N ASN A 82 -11.82 18.92 4.75
CA ASN A 82 -10.88 18.44 3.72
C ASN A 82 -9.69 19.40 3.46
N ARG A 83 -9.25 20.11 4.47
CA ARG A 83 -8.07 20.98 4.36
C ARG A 83 -6.78 20.20 4.59
N LEU A 84 -5.94 20.14 3.57
CA LEU A 84 -4.59 19.62 3.69
C LEU A 84 -3.76 20.54 4.62
N ARG A 85 -3.27 19.98 5.71
CA ARG A 85 -2.44 20.67 6.70
C ARG A 85 -0.97 20.44 6.48
N GLN A 86 -0.61 19.20 6.19
CA GLN A 86 0.77 18.78 5.96
C GLN A 86 0.76 17.72 4.86
N LEU A 87 1.81 17.70 4.07
CA LEU A 87 2.09 16.67 3.07
C LEU A 87 3.51 16.19 3.28
N ALA A 88 3.70 14.88 3.39
CA ALA A 88 4.99 14.24 3.29
C ALA A 88 5.02 13.39 2.03
N MET A 89 6.12 13.43 1.31
CA MET A 89 6.40 12.54 0.18
C MET A 89 7.65 11.76 0.52
N VAL A 90 7.54 10.44 0.59
CA VAL A 90 8.63 9.55 1.03
C VAL A 90 8.78 8.44 0.03
N TYR A 91 10.00 8.16 -0.40
CA TYR A 91 10.30 7.01 -1.22
C TYR A 91 10.06 5.70 -0.47
N GLY A 92 9.44 4.76 -1.15
CA GLY A 92 9.20 3.43 -0.60
C GLY A 92 10.49 2.73 -0.21
N LEU A 93 11.59 2.99 -0.93
CA LEU A 93 12.91 2.44 -0.62
C LEU A 93 13.38 2.78 0.80
N ASP A 94 13.09 4.01 1.26
CA ASP A 94 13.47 4.47 2.60
C ASP A 94 12.42 4.13 3.67
N TYR A 95 11.24 3.69 3.25
CA TYR A 95 10.06 3.59 4.11
C TYR A 95 9.52 2.17 4.28
N CYS A 96 9.80 1.28 3.34
CA CYS A 96 9.26 -0.07 3.28
C CYS A 96 10.38 -1.11 3.32
N ALA A 97 10.06 -2.30 3.81
CA ALA A 97 10.94 -3.45 3.65
C ALA A 97 10.91 -3.98 2.20
N SER A 98 11.84 -4.87 1.88
CA SER A 98 11.86 -5.54 0.58
C SER A 98 10.63 -6.41 0.37
N GLU A 99 10.24 -6.61 -0.89
CA GLU A 99 9.15 -7.51 -1.26
C GLU A 99 9.36 -8.93 -0.73
N GLU A 100 10.59 -9.40 -0.76
CA GLU A 100 10.96 -10.71 -0.22
C GLU A 100 10.59 -10.85 1.27
N CYS A 101 10.84 -9.81 2.06
CA CYS A 101 10.50 -9.80 3.48
C CYS A 101 8.99 -9.97 3.70
N TYR A 102 8.18 -9.19 2.99
CA TYR A 102 6.72 -9.26 3.09
C TYR A 102 6.16 -10.57 2.54
N SER A 103 6.66 -11.02 1.39
CA SER A 103 6.28 -12.29 0.77
C SER A 103 6.56 -13.46 1.69
N ARG A 104 7.74 -13.53 2.30
CA ARG A 104 8.09 -14.57 3.26
C ARG A 104 7.11 -14.61 4.44
N ILE A 105 6.80 -13.46 5.04
CA ILE A 105 5.84 -13.38 6.14
C ILE A 105 4.47 -13.90 5.69
N ARG A 106 4.00 -13.42 4.53
CA ARG A 106 2.70 -13.81 3.99
C ARG A 106 2.62 -15.31 3.71
N THR A 107 3.62 -15.87 3.05
CA THR A 107 3.69 -17.29 2.71
C THR A 107 3.72 -18.14 3.98
N THR A 108 4.57 -17.78 4.95
CA THR A 108 4.65 -18.52 6.21
C THR A 108 3.32 -18.54 6.97
N ILE A 109 2.60 -17.42 7.00
CA ILE A 109 1.27 -17.37 7.64
C ILE A 109 0.27 -18.22 6.86
N LYS A 110 0.27 -18.12 5.54
CA LYS A 110 -0.62 -18.89 4.67
C LYS A 110 -0.39 -20.40 4.84
N ASP A 111 0.85 -20.83 4.75
CA ASP A 111 1.24 -22.23 4.91
C ASP A 111 0.86 -22.75 6.30
N GLY A 112 1.06 -21.94 7.34
CA GLY A 112 0.64 -22.29 8.70
C GLY A 112 -0.86 -22.47 8.86
N VAL A 113 -1.64 -21.64 8.19
CA VAL A 113 -3.10 -21.75 8.17
C VAL A 113 -3.53 -23.00 7.39
N GLU A 114 -2.93 -23.23 6.23
CA GLU A 114 -3.25 -24.39 5.37
C GLU A 114 -2.82 -25.73 5.98
N ALA A 115 -1.91 -25.70 6.94
CA ALA A 115 -1.47 -26.90 7.69
C ALA A 115 -2.46 -27.34 8.78
N ILE A 116 -3.55 -26.61 9.04
CA ILE A 116 -4.55 -26.98 10.05
C ILE A 116 -5.29 -28.25 9.55
N PRO A 117 -5.25 -29.36 10.31
CA PRO A 117 -5.84 -30.61 9.84
C PRO A 117 -7.39 -30.60 9.87
N GLY A 118 -8.00 -31.30 8.93
CA GLY A 118 -9.44 -31.51 8.93
C GLY A 118 -10.27 -30.31 8.47
N ILE A 119 -9.65 -29.34 7.80
CA ILE A 119 -10.31 -28.12 7.33
C ILE A 119 -10.30 -28.09 5.80
N GLU A 120 -11.38 -27.60 5.20
CA GLU A 120 -11.49 -27.36 3.77
C GLU A 120 -11.13 -25.91 3.46
N PHE A 121 -10.09 -25.70 2.65
CA PHE A 121 -9.65 -24.38 2.20
C PHE A 121 -10.23 -24.05 0.83
N ALA A 122 -10.60 -22.78 0.65
CA ALA A 122 -10.93 -22.24 -0.66
C ALA A 122 -9.74 -21.43 -1.19
N GLU A 123 -9.48 -21.51 -2.48
CA GLU A 123 -8.55 -20.61 -3.15
C GLU A 123 -9.00 -19.15 -2.98
N SER A 124 -8.13 -18.34 -2.45
CA SER A 124 -8.40 -16.91 -2.27
C SER A 124 -7.13 -16.09 -2.31
N LYS A 125 -7.28 -14.78 -2.57
CA LYS A 125 -6.19 -13.79 -2.47
C LYS A 125 -5.86 -13.41 -1.03
N GLU A 126 -6.62 -13.91 -0.05
CA GLU A 126 -6.43 -13.67 1.38
C GLU A 126 -5.38 -14.61 1.97
N LEU A 127 -5.03 -14.42 3.22
CA LEU A 127 -4.09 -15.30 3.92
C LEU A 127 -4.68 -16.70 4.18
N GLY A 128 -6.01 -16.80 4.25
CA GLY A 128 -6.72 -18.03 4.33
C GLY A 128 -8.24 -17.82 4.18
N HIS A 129 -8.90 -18.80 3.57
CA HIS A 129 -10.35 -18.88 3.52
C HIS A 129 -10.76 -20.30 3.83
N ILE A 130 -11.36 -20.50 4.99
CA ILE A 130 -11.79 -21.79 5.51
C ILE A 130 -13.29 -21.91 5.27
N ASN A 131 -13.68 -22.92 4.51
CA ASN A 131 -15.06 -23.28 4.30
C ASN A 131 -15.50 -24.35 5.32
N LYS A 132 -16.81 -24.47 5.51
CA LYS A 132 -17.41 -25.56 6.28
C LYS A 132 -16.73 -25.77 7.64
N VAL A 133 -16.64 -24.72 8.43
CA VAL A 133 -16.09 -24.81 9.80
C VAL A 133 -16.98 -25.71 10.68
N ASP A 134 -18.27 -25.75 10.41
CA ASP A 134 -19.24 -26.60 11.07
C ASP A 134 -19.67 -27.79 10.17
N PRO A 135 -20.24 -28.88 10.75
CA PRO A 135 -20.65 -30.05 9.99
C PRO A 135 -21.69 -29.79 8.90
N LEU A 136 -22.47 -28.72 9.02
CA LEU A 136 -23.50 -28.36 8.03
C LEU A 136 -22.95 -27.45 6.93
N GLY A 137 -21.72 -26.94 7.09
CA GLY A 137 -21.08 -26.03 6.15
C GLY A 137 -21.70 -24.65 6.09
N ILE A 138 -22.32 -24.20 7.18
CA ILE A 138 -23.00 -22.90 7.27
C ILE A 138 -22.01 -21.79 7.58
N THR A 139 -20.97 -22.07 8.39
CA THR A 139 -19.98 -21.10 8.83
C THR A 139 -18.68 -21.20 8.04
N TYR A 140 -18.05 -20.07 7.86
CA TYR A 140 -16.75 -19.95 7.18
C TYR A 140 -15.89 -18.92 7.90
N MET A 141 -14.57 -18.97 7.70
CA MET A 141 -13.62 -18.02 8.24
C MET A 141 -12.77 -17.41 7.13
N ARG A 142 -12.55 -16.10 7.19
CA ARG A 142 -11.64 -15.39 6.30
C ARG A 142 -10.51 -14.77 7.11
N ILE A 143 -9.28 -15.05 6.72
CA ILE A 143 -8.08 -14.52 7.37
C ILE A 143 -7.47 -13.46 6.47
N ARG A 144 -7.53 -12.20 6.92
CA ARG A 144 -7.03 -11.04 6.20
C ARG A 144 -5.84 -10.45 6.93
N GLY A 145 -4.77 -10.17 6.19
CA GLY A 145 -3.67 -9.39 6.71
C GLY A 145 -3.94 -7.89 6.57
N MET A 146 -3.68 -7.16 7.62
CA MET A 146 -3.62 -5.70 7.59
C MET A 146 -2.20 -5.26 7.93
N TRP A 147 -1.57 -4.57 7.01
CA TRP A 147 -0.25 -4.00 7.22
C TRP A 147 -0.37 -2.59 7.76
N GLY A 148 0.53 -2.21 8.64
CA GLY A 148 0.61 -0.86 9.14
C GLY A 148 1.99 -0.27 8.87
N ILE A 149 2.04 1.00 8.48
CA ILE A 149 3.28 1.77 8.42
C ILE A 149 3.17 2.92 9.41
N LYS A 150 4.24 3.15 10.17
CA LYS A 150 4.31 4.31 11.05
C LYS A 150 4.25 5.59 10.23
N ASN A 151 3.68 6.60 10.82
CA ASN A 151 3.56 7.93 10.24
C ASN A 151 4.94 8.51 9.87
N PRO A 152 5.15 9.04 8.66
CA PRO A 152 6.45 9.54 8.22
C PRO A 152 6.97 10.70 9.08
N TRP A 153 6.12 11.55 9.62
CA TRP A 153 6.56 12.64 10.50
C TRP A 153 7.15 12.16 11.82
N ASN A 154 6.80 10.94 12.26
CA ASN A 154 7.36 10.33 13.47
C ASN A 154 8.60 9.47 13.17
N VAL A 155 8.67 8.91 11.96
CA VAL A 155 9.81 8.07 11.53
C VAL A 155 11.01 8.91 11.16
N PHE A 156 10.78 10.03 10.47
CA PHE A 156 11.81 10.90 9.91
C PHE A 156 11.94 12.25 10.65
N ASP A 157 11.56 12.31 11.92
CA ASP A 157 11.61 13.54 12.72
C ASP A 157 13.05 14.05 12.96
N TYR A 158 14.03 13.15 12.89
CA TYR A 158 15.45 13.43 13.05
C TYR A 158 16.12 14.08 11.83
N ILE A 159 15.53 13.95 10.64
CA ILE A 159 16.10 14.48 9.41
C ILE A 159 15.84 15.98 9.30
N TYR A 160 14.81 16.50 9.95
CA TYR A 160 14.33 17.81 9.68
C TYR A 160 13.71 18.54 10.88
N ARG A 161 14.21 19.76 11.16
CA ARG A 161 13.52 20.69 12.05
C ARG A 161 12.47 21.46 11.23
N ARG A 162 11.21 21.08 11.40
CA ARG A 162 10.09 21.73 10.72
C ARG A 162 10.09 23.23 10.97
N ASN A 163 10.19 24.00 9.91
CA ASN A 163 9.91 25.43 9.97
C ASN A 163 8.42 25.63 9.64
N PRO A 164 7.57 26.02 10.60
CA PRO A 164 6.14 26.18 10.37
C PRO A 164 5.78 27.26 9.35
N LYS A 165 6.74 28.13 9.01
CA LYS A 165 6.58 29.20 8.01
C LYS A 165 7.00 28.79 6.59
N LYS A 166 7.66 27.66 6.42
CA LYS A 166 8.08 27.13 5.11
C LYS A 166 7.31 25.84 4.82
N SER A 167 6.58 25.82 3.73
CA SER A 167 5.60 24.78 3.43
C SER A 167 6.12 23.61 2.60
N PHE A 168 7.40 23.54 2.27
CA PHE A 168 7.92 22.46 1.43
C PHE A 168 9.14 21.80 2.06
N ASN A 169 9.04 20.49 2.23
CA ASN A 169 10.10 19.62 2.67
C ASN A 169 10.15 18.44 1.71
N PHE A 170 11.23 18.34 0.97
CA PHE A 170 11.58 17.13 0.21
C PHE A 170 12.55 16.33 1.06
N MET A 171 12.25 15.06 1.26
CA MET A 171 13.14 14.07 1.83
C MET A 171 13.45 13.07 0.75
#